data_9bee6f90116f095524ed866e81ea7146
#
_entry.id   9bee6f90116f095524ed866e81ea7146
#
_cell.length_a   1.000
_cell.length_b   1.000
_cell.length_c   1.000
_cell.angle_alpha   90.00
_cell.angle_beta   90.00
_cell.angle_gamma   90.00
#
_symmetry.space_group_name_H-M   'P 1'
#
loop_
_entity.id
_entity.type
_entity.pdbx_description
1 polymer ?
#
loop_
_entity_poly.entity_id
_entity_poly.type
_entity_poly.pdbx_seq_one_letter_code
_entity_poly.pdbx_strand_id
1 'polypeptide(L)'
;RSWSITVMPHLDAARAVLPAMLERGEGYLLNTASAAGLLSQIGSPSYSVTKHAAVGFAEWLSIEYGDRGIKVSLLCPQAVETAMTAGIPGGGVAGVDGMIGADEVANCVVEGLHDETFLILPHPEVATYIQRKTADYDRWLRGMRRLREQFI
;
A
#
# COMPACT_ATOMS: atom_id res chain seq x y z
N ARG A 1 -7.28 -16.92 6.94
CA ARG A 1 -8.00 -15.76 7.54
C ARG A 1 -7.43 -14.41 7.05
N SER A 2 -6.11 -14.17 7.10
CA SER A 2 -5.53 -12.90 6.61
C SER A 2 -5.87 -12.62 5.14
N TRP A 3 -5.78 -13.64 4.27
CA TRP A 3 -6.14 -13.54 2.86
C TRP A 3 -7.57 -13.09 2.63
N SER A 4 -8.52 -13.73 3.33
CA SER A 4 -9.96 -13.43 3.20
C SER A 4 -10.34 -12.02 3.66
N ILE A 5 -9.52 -11.41 4.55
CA ILE A 5 -9.80 -10.09 5.10
C ILE A 5 -9.04 -8.99 4.34
N THR A 6 -7.82 -9.29 3.85
CA THR A 6 -6.92 -8.28 3.33
C THR A 6 -6.85 -8.24 1.80
N VAL A 7 -7.11 -9.38 1.12
CA VAL A 7 -7.00 -9.47 -0.35
C VAL A 7 -8.37 -9.62 -1.01
N MET A 8 -9.16 -10.60 -0.57
CA MET A 8 -10.46 -10.90 -1.20
C MET A 8 -11.41 -9.70 -1.29
N PRO A 9 -11.53 -8.81 -0.28
CA PRO A 9 -12.41 -7.65 -0.39
C PRO A 9 -12.08 -6.71 -1.55
N HIS A 10 -10.81 -6.56 -1.91
CA HIS A 10 -10.42 -5.77 -3.08
C HIS A 10 -10.92 -6.39 -4.39
N LEU A 11 -10.77 -7.73 -4.53
CA LEU A 11 -11.24 -8.46 -5.70
C LEU A 11 -12.77 -8.44 -5.79
N ASP A 12 -13.45 -8.69 -4.68
CA ASP A 12 -14.91 -8.76 -4.63
C ASP A 12 -15.55 -7.38 -4.91
N ALA A 13 -14.97 -6.31 -4.34
CA ALA A 13 -15.42 -4.94 -4.63
C ALA A 13 -15.24 -4.59 -6.11
N ALA A 14 -14.06 -4.85 -6.68
CA ALA A 14 -13.80 -4.60 -8.09
C ALA A 14 -14.76 -5.41 -8.99
N ARG A 15 -14.95 -6.69 -8.71
CA ARG A 15 -15.89 -7.55 -9.45
C ARG A 15 -17.31 -6.99 -9.43
N ALA A 16 -17.74 -6.42 -8.31
CA ALA A 16 -19.09 -5.88 -8.16
C ALA A 16 -19.30 -4.58 -8.95
N VAL A 17 -18.29 -3.71 -9.04
CA VAL A 17 -18.48 -2.36 -9.61
C VAL A 17 -17.95 -2.19 -11.04
N LEU A 18 -16.93 -2.96 -11.43
CA LEU A 18 -16.31 -2.85 -12.76
C LEU A 18 -17.28 -2.98 -13.94
N PRO A 19 -18.25 -3.92 -13.97
CA PRO A 19 -19.15 -4.02 -15.11
C PRO A 19 -19.88 -2.71 -15.41
N ALA A 20 -20.48 -2.08 -14.41
CA ALA A 20 -21.18 -0.81 -14.57
C ALA A 20 -20.23 0.36 -14.88
N MET A 21 -19.02 0.38 -14.32
CA MET A 21 -18.00 1.38 -14.64
C MET A 21 -17.56 1.26 -16.10
N LEU A 22 -17.30 0.06 -16.58
CA LEU A 22 -16.89 -0.19 -17.96
C LEU A 22 -17.99 0.11 -18.97
N GLU A 23 -19.25 -0.15 -18.63
CA GLU A 23 -20.41 0.17 -19.49
C GLU A 23 -20.53 1.68 -19.71
N ARG A 24 -20.33 2.51 -18.69
CA ARG A 24 -20.36 3.98 -18.81
C ARG A 24 -19.03 4.59 -19.26
N GLY A 25 -17.94 3.80 -19.33
CA GLY A 25 -16.61 4.28 -19.72
C GLY A 25 -15.93 5.16 -18.67
N GLU A 26 -16.37 5.10 -17.42
CA GLU A 26 -15.88 5.94 -16.34
C GLU A 26 -15.95 5.22 -14.99
N GLY A 27 -14.88 5.30 -14.22
CA GLY A 27 -14.83 4.79 -12.84
C GLY A 27 -13.54 5.12 -12.13
N TYR A 28 -13.60 5.07 -10.80
CA TYR A 28 -12.42 5.28 -9.94
C TYR A 28 -12.38 4.24 -8.83
N LEU A 29 -11.24 3.58 -8.66
CA LEU A 29 -10.98 2.59 -7.61
C LEU A 29 -9.81 3.05 -6.75
N LEU A 30 -10.03 3.20 -5.44
CA LEU A 30 -8.97 3.42 -4.46
C LEU A 30 -8.77 2.14 -3.65
N ASN A 31 -7.57 1.59 -3.69
CA ASN A 31 -7.17 0.44 -2.90
C ASN A 31 -6.22 0.87 -1.78
N THR A 32 -6.43 0.35 -0.58
CA THR A 32 -5.54 0.57 0.57
C THR A 32 -4.67 -0.66 0.83
N ALA A 33 -3.38 -0.55 0.49
CA ALA A 33 -2.40 -1.58 0.83
C ALA A 33 -1.58 -1.17 2.07
N SER A 34 -0.29 -0.99 1.91
CA SER A 34 0.68 -0.56 2.92
C SER A 34 2.05 -0.44 2.26
N ALA A 35 2.96 0.34 2.81
CA ALA A 35 4.38 0.30 2.47
C ALA A 35 4.96 -1.13 2.59
N ALA A 36 4.41 -1.95 3.47
CA ALA A 36 4.76 -3.38 3.58
C ALA A 36 4.47 -4.19 2.31
N GLY A 37 3.56 -3.74 1.46
CA GLY A 37 3.28 -4.33 0.15
C GLY A 37 4.32 -3.98 -0.92
N LEU A 38 5.14 -2.97 -0.66
CA LEU A 38 6.22 -2.51 -1.54
C LEU A 38 7.59 -2.94 -1.02
N LEU A 39 7.77 -2.92 0.31
CA LEU A 39 9.07 -3.07 0.99
C LEU A 39 9.21 -4.39 1.75
N SER A 40 8.13 -4.97 2.24
CA SER A 40 8.02 -6.07 3.19
C SER A 40 7.86 -5.60 4.65
N GLN A 41 7.36 -6.50 5.51
CA GLN A 41 7.18 -6.25 6.96
C GLN A 41 7.96 -7.27 7.76
N ILE A 42 8.93 -6.81 8.55
CA ILE A 42 9.69 -7.65 9.47
C ILE A 42 8.74 -8.26 10.52
N GLY A 43 8.91 -9.55 10.80
CA GLY A 43 8.13 -10.28 11.82
C GLY A 43 6.71 -10.69 11.40
N SER A 44 6.22 -10.28 10.20
CA SER A 44 4.86 -10.61 9.77
C SER A 44 4.77 -11.06 8.31
N PRO A 45 5.09 -12.34 8.02
CA PRO A 45 5.09 -12.85 6.64
C PRO A 45 3.69 -12.82 5.99
N SER A 46 2.64 -13.15 6.74
CA SER A 46 1.27 -13.13 6.21
C SER A 46 0.82 -11.71 5.82
N TYR A 47 1.21 -10.70 6.59
CA TYR A 47 0.92 -9.30 6.28
C TYR A 47 1.69 -8.85 5.03
N SER A 48 3.00 -9.14 4.97
CA SER A 48 3.82 -8.84 3.78
C SER A 48 3.23 -9.44 2.51
N VAL A 49 2.90 -10.74 2.52
CA VAL A 49 2.36 -11.44 1.34
C VAL A 49 1.02 -10.85 0.92
N THR A 50 0.10 -10.63 1.86
CA THR A 50 -1.24 -10.10 1.52
C THR A 50 -1.19 -8.66 1.04
N LYS A 51 -0.28 -7.82 1.56
CA LYS A 51 -0.12 -6.45 1.10
C LYS A 51 0.58 -6.36 -0.27
N HIS A 52 1.53 -7.23 -0.58
CA HIS A 52 2.06 -7.37 -1.94
C HIS A 52 0.97 -7.82 -2.93
N ALA A 53 0.09 -8.75 -2.52
CA ALA A 53 -1.03 -9.16 -3.36
C ALA A 53 -2.00 -8.01 -3.66
N ALA A 54 -2.29 -7.15 -2.68
CA ALA A 54 -3.13 -5.96 -2.88
C ALA A 54 -2.47 -4.94 -3.83
N VAL A 55 -1.15 -4.75 -3.73
CA VAL A 55 -0.38 -3.92 -4.68
C VAL A 55 -0.48 -4.48 -6.09
N GLY A 56 -0.12 -5.75 -6.28
CA GLY A 56 -0.17 -6.40 -7.60
C GLY A 56 -1.58 -6.39 -8.22
N PHE A 57 -2.62 -6.51 -7.40
CA PHE A 57 -4.00 -6.41 -7.88
C PHE A 57 -4.35 -4.99 -8.36
N ALA A 58 -3.95 -3.95 -7.63
CA ALA A 58 -4.18 -2.56 -8.04
C ALA A 58 -3.41 -2.21 -9.32
N GLU A 59 -2.16 -2.65 -9.44
CA GLU A 59 -1.37 -2.52 -10.67
C GLU A 59 -2.06 -3.20 -11.85
N TRP A 60 -2.51 -4.44 -11.67
CA TRP A 60 -3.23 -5.17 -12.71
C TRP A 60 -4.50 -4.44 -13.15
N LEU A 61 -5.31 -3.93 -12.21
CA LEU A 61 -6.51 -3.14 -12.53
C LEU A 61 -6.18 -1.92 -13.37
N SER A 62 -5.14 -1.19 -13.03
CA SER A 62 -4.70 0.00 -13.75
C SER A 62 -4.21 -0.33 -15.18
N ILE A 63 -3.46 -1.41 -15.32
CA ILE A 63 -2.95 -1.88 -16.63
C ILE A 63 -4.09 -2.38 -17.51
N GLU A 64 -5.01 -3.17 -16.97
CA GLU A 64 -6.06 -3.84 -17.73
C GLU A 64 -7.20 -2.88 -18.17
N TYR A 65 -7.52 -1.89 -17.34
CA TYR A 65 -8.71 -1.07 -17.54
C TYR A 65 -8.44 0.43 -17.65
N GLY A 66 -7.19 0.89 -17.51
CA GLY A 66 -6.85 2.31 -17.56
C GLY A 66 -7.29 2.99 -18.87
N ASP A 67 -7.00 2.40 -20.01
CA ASP A 67 -7.39 2.91 -21.33
C ASP A 67 -8.91 2.81 -21.59
N ARG A 68 -9.65 2.18 -20.67
CA ARG A 68 -11.11 2.04 -20.73
C ARG A 68 -11.83 2.99 -19.78
N GLY A 69 -11.15 4.03 -19.31
CA GLY A 69 -11.71 5.06 -18.43
C GLY A 69 -11.76 4.70 -16.95
N ILE A 70 -11.07 3.63 -16.51
CA ILE A 70 -11.02 3.26 -15.11
C ILE A 70 -9.72 3.78 -14.48
N LYS A 71 -9.86 4.73 -13.57
CA LYS A 71 -8.76 5.27 -12.77
C LYS A 71 -8.55 4.41 -11.53
N VAL A 72 -7.30 4.24 -11.14
CA VAL A 72 -6.93 3.45 -9.97
C VAL A 72 -5.90 4.19 -9.16
N SER A 73 -6.14 4.31 -7.86
CA SER A 73 -5.16 4.77 -6.88
C SER A 73 -4.88 3.70 -5.84
N LEU A 74 -3.65 3.67 -5.36
CA LEU A 74 -3.15 2.74 -4.37
C LEU A 74 -2.51 3.51 -3.21
N LEU A 75 -3.14 3.46 -2.04
CA LEU A 75 -2.64 4.06 -0.82
C LEU A 75 -1.69 3.10 -0.10
N CYS A 76 -0.45 3.52 0.13
CA CYS A 76 0.59 2.71 0.78
C CYS A 76 1.26 3.46 1.95
N PRO A 77 0.60 3.62 3.10
CA PRO A 77 1.19 4.26 4.27
C PRO A 77 2.17 3.34 5.01
N GLN A 78 3.06 3.93 5.79
CA GLN A 78 3.78 3.28 6.89
C GLN A 78 2.93 3.32 8.17
N ALA A 79 3.51 3.67 9.33
CA ALA A 79 2.77 3.72 10.58
C ALA A 79 1.83 4.93 10.65
N VAL A 80 0.57 4.67 10.95
CA VAL A 80 -0.48 5.68 11.16
C VAL A 80 -1.03 5.52 12.57
N GLU A 81 -1.28 6.62 13.26
CA GLU A 81 -1.89 6.65 14.59
C GLU A 81 -3.33 6.16 14.54
N THR A 82 -3.53 4.90 14.85
CA THR A 82 -4.83 4.21 14.82
C THR A 82 -4.92 3.18 15.94
N ALA A 83 -6.09 2.60 16.13
CA ALA A 83 -6.27 1.47 17.06
C ALA A 83 -5.36 0.26 16.73
N MET A 84 -4.97 0.09 15.47
CA MET A 84 -4.07 -0.98 15.03
C MET A 84 -2.64 -0.81 15.56
N THR A 85 -2.18 0.44 15.70
CA THR A 85 -0.84 0.79 16.18
C THR A 85 -0.82 1.16 17.67
N ALA A 86 -1.98 1.21 18.31
CA ALA A 86 -2.10 1.48 19.74
C ALA A 86 -1.34 0.43 20.56
N GLY A 87 -0.46 0.89 21.44
CA GLY A 87 0.37 0.02 22.28
C GLY A 87 1.66 -0.50 21.62
N ILE A 88 1.93 -0.11 20.37
CA ILE A 88 3.22 -0.37 19.70
C ILE A 88 4.06 0.91 19.78
N PRO A 89 5.11 0.95 20.64
CA PRO A 89 5.93 2.15 20.79
C PRO A 89 6.50 2.62 19.45
N GLY A 90 6.24 3.90 19.09
CA GLY A 90 6.72 4.49 17.85
C GLY A 90 6.27 3.80 16.55
N GLY A 91 5.23 2.94 16.60
CA GLY A 91 4.77 2.19 15.42
C GLY A 91 5.66 1.00 15.03
N GLY A 92 6.66 0.65 15.85
CA GLY A 92 7.60 -0.44 15.59
C GLY A 92 8.35 -0.29 14.27
N VAL A 93 8.55 -1.37 13.53
CA VAL A 93 9.24 -1.36 12.22
C VAL A 93 8.56 -0.43 11.21
N ALA A 94 7.25 -0.29 11.24
CA ALA A 94 6.53 0.59 10.33
C ALA A 94 6.69 2.07 10.67
N GLY A 95 7.16 2.39 11.88
CA GLY A 95 7.33 3.76 12.37
C GLY A 95 8.76 4.27 12.30
N VAL A 96 9.65 3.65 11.53
CA VAL A 96 11.06 4.08 11.40
C VAL A 96 11.24 5.52 10.93
N ASP A 97 10.28 6.05 10.17
CA ASP A 97 10.25 7.43 9.69
C ASP A 97 9.23 8.30 10.48
N GLY A 98 8.72 7.77 11.58
CA GLY A 98 7.71 8.41 12.41
C GLY A 98 6.30 7.84 12.18
N MET A 99 5.37 8.32 12.98
CA MET A 99 3.94 8.04 12.84
C MET A 99 3.23 9.32 12.42
N ILE A 100 2.24 9.21 11.55
CA ILE A 100 1.40 10.32 11.12
C ILE A 100 -0.05 10.11 11.53
N GLY A 101 -0.81 11.19 11.66
CA GLY A 101 -2.23 11.15 11.99
C GLY A 101 -3.09 10.65 10.83
N ALA A 102 -4.25 10.09 11.17
CA ALA A 102 -5.21 9.61 10.15
C ALA A 102 -5.70 10.75 9.24
N ASP A 103 -5.85 11.97 9.78
CA ASP A 103 -6.27 13.15 9.01
C ASP A 103 -5.21 13.56 7.97
N GLU A 104 -3.94 13.43 8.29
CA GLU A 104 -2.83 13.69 7.36
C GLU A 104 -2.86 12.68 6.20
N VAL A 105 -3.08 11.40 6.51
CA VAL A 105 -3.27 10.37 5.47
C VAL A 105 -4.48 10.69 4.59
N ALA A 106 -5.59 11.11 5.19
CA ALA A 106 -6.81 11.47 4.46
C ALA A 106 -6.56 12.65 3.50
N ASN A 107 -5.82 13.66 3.92
CA ASN A 107 -5.44 14.78 3.06
C ASN A 107 -4.59 14.32 1.87
N CYS A 108 -3.58 13.46 2.10
CA CYS A 108 -2.79 12.86 1.01
C CYS A 108 -3.67 12.08 0.01
N VAL A 109 -4.69 11.39 0.51
CA VAL A 109 -5.65 10.67 -0.35
C VAL A 109 -6.46 11.64 -1.20
N VAL A 110 -7.00 12.69 -0.61
CA VAL A 110 -7.80 13.70 -1.36
C VAL A 110 -6.96 14.34 -2.47
N GLU A 111 -5.74 14.75 -2.15
CA GLU A 111 -4.80 15.30 -3.14
C GLU A 111 -4.48 14.27 -4.24
N GLY A 112 -4.14 13.04 -3.86
CA GLY A 112 -3.82 11.97 -4.81
C GLY A 112 -4.99 11.60 -5.73
N LEU A 113 -6.22 11.63 -5.23
CA LEU A 113 -7.42 11.41 -6.04
C LEU A 113 -7.70 12.59 -6.99
N HIS A 114 -7.48 13.83 -6.53
CA HIS A 114 -7.60 15.01 -7.37
C HIS A 114 -6.62 14.98 -8.55
N ASP A 115 -5.38 14.60 -8.27
CA ASP A 115 -4.30 14.54 -9.26
C ASP A 115 -4.27 13.22 -10.05
N GLU A 116 -5.21 12.31 -9.77
CA GLU A 116 -5.29 10.96 -10.37
C GLU A 116 -4.01 10.14 -10.21
N THR A 117 -3.28 10.37 -9.12
CA THR A 117 -2.02 9.69 -8.83
C THR A 117 -2.26 8.20 -8.51
N PHE A 118 -1.55 7.30 -9.21
CA PHE A 118 -1.67 5.87 -8.92
C PHE A 118 -1.15 5.50 -7.53
N LEU A 119 0.10 5.87 -7.21
CA LEU A 119 0.74 5.49 -5.95
C LEU A 119 0.75 6.67 -4.96
N ILE A 120 -0.09 6.60 -3.94
CA ILE A 120 -0.21 7.60 -2.88
C ILE A 120 0.65 7.16 -1.69
N LEU A 121 1.69 7.93 -1.39
CA LEU A 121 2.66 7.68 -0.33
C LEU A 121 2.61 8.78 0.72
N PRO A 122 1.85 8.61 1.82
CA PRO A 122 1.83 9.59 2.91
C PRO A 122 3.19 9.77 3.60
N HIS A 123 4.05 8.75 3.53
CA HIS A 123 5.45 8.80 3.97
C HIS A 123 6.33 8.84 2.72
N PRO A 124 6.86 10.01 2.31
CA PRO A 124 7.60 10.17 1.06
C PRO A 124 8.90 9.38 0.98
N GLU A 125 9.47 9.00 2.12
CA GLU A 125 10.68 8.16 2.24
C GLU A 125 10.50 6.80 1.55
N VAL A 126 9.27 6.29 1.51
CA VAL A 126 8.94 5.01 0.87
C VAL A 126 9.34 5.00 -0.60
N ALA A 127 9.19 6.11 -1.32
CA ALA A 127 9.61 6.21 -2.72
C ALA A 127 11.13 5.97 -2.87
N THR A 128 11.92 6.55 -1.98
CA THR A 128 13.39 6.33 -1.93
C THR A 128 13.72 4.88 -1.60
N TYR A 129 12.98 4.26 -0.70
CA TYR A 129 13.21 2.86 -0.33
C TYR A 129 12.89 1.90 -1.47
N ILE A 130 11.84 2.14 -2.23
CA ILE A 130 11.52 1.36 -3.44
C ILE A 130 12.67 1.45 -4.44
N GLN A 131 13.17 2.65 -4.71
CA GLN A 131 14.30 2.86 -5.62
C GLN A 131 15.55 2.10 -5.15
N ARG A 132 15.88 2.16 -3.86
CA ARG A 132 17.01 1.42 -3.28
C ARG A 132 16.82 -0.09 -3.37
N LYS A 133 15.60 -0.57 -3.15
CA LYS A 133 15.24 -2.00 -3.26
C LYS A 133 15.44 -2.51 -4.68
N THR A 134 14.93 -1.79 -5.67
CA THR A 134 14.98 -2.22 -7.08
C THR A 134 16.34 -2.04 -7.72
N ALA A 135 17.14 -1.08 -7.27
CA ALA A 135 18.50 -0.85 -7.78
C ALA A 135 19.48 -1.96 -7.40
N ASP A 136 19.36 -2.55 -6.19
CA ASP A 136 20.21 -3.65 -5.72
C ASP A 136 19.47 -4.45 -4.63
N TYR A 137 18.79 -5.52 -5.06
CA TYR A 137 18.00 -6.38 -4.17
C TYR A 137 18.84 -7.05 -3.06
N ASP A 138 20.03 -7.52 -3.40
CA ASP A 138 20.89 -8.19 -2.42
C ASP A 138 21.39 -7.23 -1.34
N ARG A 139 21.76 -6.02 -1.74
CA ARG A 139 22.12 -4.94 -0.79
C ARG A 139 20.93 -4.57 0.08
N TRP A 140 19.73 -4.43 -0.53
CA TRP A 140 18.49 -4.15 0.20
C TRP A 140 18.20 -5.22 1.24
N LEU A 141 18.21 -6.50 0.86
CA LEU A 141 17.95 -7.61 1.76
C LEU A 141 18.97 -7.70 2.90
N ARG A 142 20.25 -7.40 2.65
CA ARG A 142 21.27 -7.28 3.71
C ARG A 142 20.92 -6.13 4.68
N GLY A 143 20.46 -5.00 4.16
CA GLY A 143 19.98 -3.87 4.98
C GLY A 143 18.78 -4.23 5.85
N MET A 144 17.80 -4.92 5.28
CA MET A 144 16.61 -5.37 6.01
C MET A 144 16.93 -6.38 7.11
N ARG A 145 17.94 -7.25 6.92
CA ARG A 145 18.42 -8.14 7.99
C ARG A 145 19.04 -7.37 9.16
N ARG A 146 19.85 -6.33 8.90
CA ARG A 146 20.38 -5.47 9.95
C ARG A 146 19.27 -4.68 10.68
N LEU A 147 18.29 -4.19 9.94
CA LEU A 147 17.12 -3.53 10.53
C LEU A 147 16.35 -4.49 11.44
N ARG A 148 16.15 -5.74 11.01
CA ARG A 148 15.48 -6.77 11.81
C ARG A 148 16.15 -6.97 13.19
N GLU A 149 17.48 -6.95 13.26
CA GLU A 149 18.23 -7.13 14.51
C GLU A 149 17.93 -6.04 15.57
N GLN A 150 17.37 -4.91 15.15
CA GLN A 150 16.98 -3.82 16.05
C GLN A 150 15.58 -4.02 16.66
N PHE A 151 14.77 -4.90 16.10
CA PHE A 151 13.37 -5.08 16.48
C PHE A 151 13.00 -6.50 16.97
N ILE A 152 13.89 -7.48 16.78
CA ILE A 152 13.64 -8.89 17.17
C ILE A 152 14.84 -9.49 17.88
#